data_99d71ff4b1a0aeab2b403920a61bed8b
#
_entry.id   99d71ff4b1a0aeab2b403920a61bed8b
#
_cell.length_a   1.000
_cell.length_b   1.000
_cell.length_c   1.000
_cell.angle_alpha   90.00
_cell.angle_beta   90.00
_cell.angle_gamma   90.00
#
_symmetry.space_group_name_H-M   'P 1'
#
loop_
_entity.id
_entity.type
_entity.pdbx_description
1 polymer ?
#
loop_
_entity_poly.entity_id
_entity_poly.type
_entity_poly.pdbx_seq_one_letter_code
_entity_poly.pdbx_strand_id
1 'polypeptide(L)'
;ITSGHYEKYGADSFQSIKTPKLDEEFLLKPMNCPHHCEIYNAKPFSYKELPKRYAEFGTVYRYEQSGELHGLTRVRGFTQDDAHIFCMPEQLDEEFQNVIDLVLYVFGSLGFENFSTQVSVRDPENLDKYIGDSKLWDKAEQAIISAAEAKGLDYVIETGEAAFYGPKLDFMVKDALGRQWQLG
;
A
#
# COMPACT_ATOMS: atom_id res chain seq x y z
N ILE A 1 -1.25 13.19 10.43
CA ILE A 1 -1.34 14.61 10.11
C ILE A 1 -0.27 14.96 9.09
N THR A 2 1.01 14.86 9.39
CA THR A 2 2.12 15.21 8.47
C THR A 2 2.12 14.37 7.17
N SER A 3 1.68 13.11 7.25
CA SER A 3 1.63 12.18 6.12
C SER A 3 0.37 12.31 5.25
N GLY A 4 -0.57 13.19 5.58
CA GLY A 4 -1.86 13.33 4.86
C GLY A 4 -2.87 12.21 5.11
N HIS A 5 -2.49 11.11 5.77
CA HIS A 5 -3.38 9.96 5.97
C HIS A 5 -4.65 10.30 6.76
N TYR A 6 -4.53 11.14 7.79
CA TYR A 6 -5.68 11.52 8.61
C TYR A 6 -6.78 12.24 7.81
N GLU A 7 -6.39 13.12 6.91
CA GLU A 7 -7.33 13.88 6.06
C GLU A 7 -7.94 13.01 4.97
N LYS A 8 -7.13 12.13 4.35
CA LYS A 8 -7.57 11.29 3.23
C LYS A 8 -8.41 10.08 3.68
N TYR A 9 -8.14 9.53 4.87
CA TYR A 9 -8.87 8.38 5.42
C TYR A 9 -9.87 8.74 6.51
N GLY A 10 -10.21 10.02 6.69
CA GLY A 10 -11.14 10.47 7.74
C GLY A 10 -12.50 9.77 7.71
N ALA A 11 -13.03 9.50 6.51
CA ALA A 11 -14.30 8.80 6.34
C ALA A 11 -14.22 7.31 6.68
N ASP A 12 -13.05 6.70 6.46
CA ASP A 12 -12.79 5.27 6.68
C ASP A 12 -12.20 5.00 8.08
N SER A 13 -12.09 6.01 8.91
CA SER A 13 -11.60 5.90 10.28
C SER A 13 -12.75 5.84 11.28
N PHE A 14 -12.61 4.99 12.29
CA PHE A 14 -13.48 5.08 13.46
C PHE A 14 -13.29 6.42 14.16
N GLN A 15 -14.34 6.90 14.81
CA GLN A 15 -14.24 8.11 15.63
C GLN A 15 -13.22 7.93 16.75
N SER A 16 -12.54 9.02 17.11
CA SER A 16 -11.59 9.00 18.21
C SER A 16 -12.27 8.63 19.53
N ILE A 17 -11.54 7.87 20.35
CA ILE A 17 -11.96 7.47 21.68
C ILE A 17 -11.43 8.53 22.66
N LYS A 18 -12.33 9.25 23.31
CA LYS A 18 -11.99 10.23 24.34
C LYS A 18 -11.76 9.53 25.67
N THR A 19 -10.75 9.99 26.39
CA THR A 19 -10.48 9.53 27.74
C THR A 19 -11.03 10.53 28.78
N PRO A 20 -11.04 10.19 30.09
CA PRO A 20 -11.38 11.15 31.13
C PRO A 20 -10.44 12.37 31.20
N LYS A 21 -9.25 12.30 30.59
CA LYS A 21 -8.35 13.43 30.45
C LYS A 21 -8.77 14.29 29.26
N LEU A 22 -8.95 15.59 29.48
CA LEU A 22 -9.49 16.51 28.47
C LEU A 22 -8.65 16.63 27.20
N ASP A 23 -7.35 16.36 27.28
CA ASP A 23 -6.38 16.57 26.20
C ASP A 23 -5.87 15.26 25.57
N GLU A 24 -6.54 14.13 25.83
CA GLU A 24 -6.08 12.83 25.40
C GLU A 24 -7.16 12.13 24.57
N GLU A 25 -6.81 11.81 23.34
CA GLU A 25 -7.66 11.04 22.41
C GLU A 25 -6.86 9.88 21.82
N PHE A 26 -7.53 8.76 21.60
CA PHE A 26 -6.99 7.61 20.91
C PHE A 26 -7.76 7.34 19.64
N LEU A 27 -7.06 6.93 18.59
CA LEU A 27 -7.64 6.53 17.32
C LEU A 27 -7.28 5.07 17.03
N LEU A 28 -8.26 4.29 16.59
CA LEU A 28 -7.99 2.98 16.02
C LEU A 28 -7.26 3.19 14.68
N LYS A 29 -6.05 2.66 14.55
CA LYS A 29 -5.23 2.88 13.34
C LYS A 29 -5.87 2.23 12.12
N PRO A 30 -6.12 2.95 11.02
CA PRO A 30 -6.62 2.38 9.77
C PRO A 30 -5.50 1.80 8.89
N MET A 31 -4.24 2.18 9.17
CA MET A 31 -3.04 1.80 8.42
C MET A 31 -1.81 1.74 9.34
N ASN A 32 -0.80 0.97 8.93
CA ASN A 32 0.48 0.85 9.65
C ASN A 32 1.53 1.85 9.16
N CYS A 33 1.41 2.37 7.91
CA CYS A 33 2.40 3.23 7.26
C CYS A 33 2.92 4.40 8.12
N PRO A 34 2.06 5.19 8.80
CA PRO A 34 2.53 6.30 9.62
C PRO A 34 3.46 5.86 10.77
N HIS A 35 3.23 4.68 11.35
CA HIS A 35 4.05 4.16 12.44
C HIS A 35 5.44 3.76 11.96
N HIS A 36 5.57 3.11 10.82
CA HIS A 36 6.87 2.78 10.21
C HIS A 36 7.66 4.04 9.84
N CYS A 37 6.97 5.09 9.36
CA CYS A 37 7.61 6.40 9.13
C CYS A 37 8.15 7.01 10.43
N GLU A 38 7.39 6.96 11.52
CA GLU A 38 7.84 7.45 12.84
C GLU A 38 9.02 6.62 13.38
N ILE A 39 9.00 5.31 13.21
CA ILE A 39 10.13 4.44 13.58
C ILE A 39 11.38 4.82 12.76
N TYR A 40 11.23 5.06 11.47
CA TYR A 40 12.33 5.51 10.62
C TYR A 40 12.88 6.85 11.08
N ASN A 41 12.01 7.79 11.43
CA ASN A 41 12.38 9.14 11.88
C ASN A 41 12.93 9.19 13.32
N ALA A 42 12.77 8.13 14.12
CA ALA A 42 13.17 8.11 15.52
C ALA A 42 14.69 8.27 15.74
N LYS A 43 15.49 7.99 14.71
CA LYS A 43 16.95 8.19 14.74
C LYS A 43 17.47 8.50 13.34
N PRO A 44 18.61 9.24 13.23
CA PRO A 44 19.23 9.47 11.94
C PRO A 44 19.85 8.18 11.40
N PHE A 45 19.77 8.02 10.07
CA PHE A 45 20.44 6.96 9.32
C PHE A 45 21.41 7.54 8.31
N SER A 46 22.50 6.83 8.05
CA SER A 46 23.34 7.11 6.89
C SER A 46 22.67 6.58 5.62
N TYR A 47 22.82 7.28 4.50
CA TYR A 47 22.37 6.79 3.20
C TYR A 47 22.98 5.42 2.83
N LYS A 48 24.14 5.09 3.40
CA LYS A 48 24.82 3.78 3.21
C LYS A 48 24.09 2.62 3.91
N GLU A 49 23.15 2.93 4.80
CA GLU A 49 22.37 1.93 5.50
C GLU A 49 21.04 1.62 4.79
N LEU A 50 20.76 2.33 3.70
CA LEU A 50 19.60 2.07 2.84
C LEU A 50 19.87 0.92 1.86
N PRO A 51 18.88 0.11 1.53
CA PRO A 51 17.49 0.22 1.95
C PRO A 51 17.24 -0.28 3.38
N LYS A 52 16.32 0.38 4.11
CA LYS A 52 15.77 -0.10 5.39
C LYS A 52 14.41 -0.73 5.14
N ARG A 53 14.21 -1.93 5.63
CA ARG A 53 12.95 -2.68 5.48
C ARG A 53 12.39 -2.97 6.86
N TYR A 54 11.16 -2.50 7.11
CA TYR A 54 10.40 -2.79 8.32
C TYR A 54 9.20 -3.64 7.96
N ALA A 55 8.94 -4.67 8.74
CA ALA A 55 7.79 -5.54 8.56
C ALA A 55 7.14 -5.83 9.92
N GLU A 56 5.82 -5.96 9.91
CA GLU A 56 5.04 -6.34 11.10
C GLU A 56 3.81 -7.16 10.70
N PHE A 57 3.29 -7.93 11.64
CA PHE A 57 1.91 -8.38 11.62
C PHE A 57 1.06 -7.33 12.29
N GLY A 58 0.60 -6.34 11.51
CA GLY A 58 -0.06 -5.15 12.01
C GLY A 58 -1.59 -5.24 11.93
N THR A 59 -2.28 -5.15 13.07
CA THR A 59 -3.73 -5.09 13.08
C THR A 59 -4.19 -3.67 12.77
N VAL A 60 -5.10 -3.52 11.80
CA VAL A 60 -5.71 -2.26 11.39
C VAL A 60 -7.22 -2.33 11.49
N TYR A 61 -7.86 -1.16 11.62
CA TYR A 61 -9.31 -1.04 11.77
C TYR A 61 -9.83 0.02 10.83
N ARG A 62 -10.79 -0.33 10.00
CA ARG A 62 -11.42 0.57 9.02
C ARG A 62 -12.91 0.61 9.21
N TYR A 63 -13.51 1.77 9.16
CA TYR A 63 -14.95 1.94 9.22
C TYR A 63 -15.56 1.71 7.84
N GLU A 64 -15.57 0.43 7.44
CA GLU A 64 -16.23 0.02 6.20
C GLU A 64 -17.75 0.20 6.32
N GLN A 65 -18.39 0.72 5.28
CA GLN A 65 -19.84 0.86 5.26
C GLN A 65 -20.52 -0.50 5.30
N SER A 66 -21.73 -0.55 5.84
CA SER A 66 -22.46 -1.81 6.02
C SER A 66 -22.66 -2.58 4.70
N GLY A 67 -22.87 -1.88 3.57
CA GLY A 67 -23.04 -2.49 2.26
C GLY A 67 -21.74 -3.01 1.61
N GLU A 68 -20.59 -2.65 2.14
CA GLU A 68 -19.27 -3.05 1.63
C GLU A 68 -18.75 -4.32 2.30
N LEU A 69 -19.27 -4.65 3.47
CA LEU A 69 -18.83 -5.84 4.22
C LEU A 69 -19.16 -7.12 3.47
N HIS A 70 -18.19 -8.02 3.34
CA HIS A 70 -18.35 -9.26 2.60
C HIS A 70 -17.58 -10.44 3.22
N GLY A 71 -18.25 -11.22 4.05
CA GLY A 71 -17.68 -12.41 4.68
C GLY A 71 -16.36 -12.12 5.40
N LEU A 72 -15.30 -12.85 5.05
CA LEU A 72 -13.94 -12.62 5.55
C LEU A 72 -13.09 -11.78 4.61
N THR A 73 -13.58 -11.44 3.41
CA THR A 73 -12.82 -10.69 2.40
C THR A 73 -12.89 -9.18 2.57
N ARG A 74 -13.96 -8.65 3.20
CA ARG A 74 -14.10 -7.23 3.53
C ARG A 74 -14.62 -7.09 4.94
N VAL A 75 -13.74 -6.73 5.86
CA VAL A 75 -14.01 -6.68 7.32
C VAL A 75 -13.52 -5.36 7.92
N ARG A 76 -14.03 -5.02 9.10
CA ARG A 76 -13.66 -3.78 9.81
C ARG A 76 -12.38 -3.88 10.63
N GLY A 77 -11.85 -5.06 10.86
CA GLY A 77 -10.61 -5.27 11.57
C GLY A 77 -9.89 -6.52 11.06
N PHE A 78 -8.63 -6.38 10.72
CA PHE A 78 -7.82 -7.49 10.21
C PHE A 78 -6.34 -7.24 10.48
N THR A 79 -5.57 -8.32 10.45
CA THR A 79 -4.11 -8.26 10.61
C THR A 79 -3.46 -8.45 9.25
N GLN A 80 -2.58 -7.52 8.90
CA GLN A 80 -1.77 -7.56 7.68
C GLN A 80 -0.36 -8.01 8.01
N ASP A 81 0.24 -8.80 7.13
CA ASP A 81 1.68 -8.90 6.97
C ASP A 81 2.14 -7.70 6.13
N ASP A 82 2.48 -6.63 6.81
CA ASP A 82 2.73 -5.32 6.21
C ASP A 82 4.20 -4.96 6.31
N ALA A 83 4.74 -4.37 5.24
CA ALA A 83 6.12 -3.95 5.17
C ALA A 83 6.27 -2.58 4.49
N HIS A 84 7.27 -1.82 4.95
CA HIS A 84 7.65 -0.53 4.37
C HIS A 84 9.15 -0.50 4.12
N ILE A 85 9.52 -0.12 2.90
CA ILE A 85 10.90 -0.07 2.44
C ILE A 85 11.28 1.39 2.22
N PHE A 86 12.32 1.83 2.91
CA PHE A 86 12.90 3.16 2.76
C PHE A 86 14.19 3.01 1.97
N CYS A 87 14.22 3.53 0.75
CA CYS A 87 15.33 3.37 -0.18
C CYS A 87 15.66 4.68 -0.90
N MET A 88 16.84 4.74 -1.52
CA MET A 88 17.18 5.83 -2.43
C MET A 88 16.48 5.63 -3.79
N PRO A 89 16.27 6.71 -4.57
CA PRO A 89 15.66 6.61 -5.89
C PRO A 89 16.37 5.62 -6.84
N GLU A 90 17.68 5.46 -6.69
CA GLU A 90 18.50 4.54 -7.50
C GLU A 90 18.30 3.06 -7.13
N GLN A 91 17.74 2.79 -5.95
CA GLN A 91 17.46 1.43 -5.47
C GLN A 91 16.03 0.99 -5.79
N LEU A 92 15.20 1.88 -6.32
CA LEU A 92 13.75 1.67 -6.46
C LEU A 92 13.42 0.48 -7.36
N ASP A 93 14.08 0.37 -8.52
CA ASP A 93 13.85 -0.72 -9.47
C ASP A 93 14.17 -2.09 -8.86
N GLU A 94 15.28 -2.19 -8.14
CA GLU A 94 15.70 -3.42 -7.47
C GLU A 94 14.71 -3.79 -6.35
N GLU A 95 14.27 -2.81 -5.55
CA GLU A 95 13.33 -3.07 -4.47
C GLU A 95 11.95 -3.49 -5.00
N PHE A 96 11.45 -2.89 -6.08
CA PHE A 96 10.22 -3.37 -6.71
C PHE A 96 10.33 -4.81 -7.20
N GLN A 97 11.42 -5.16 -7.87
CA GLN A 97 11.64 -6.53 -8.31
C GLN A 97 11.71 -7.53 -7.16
N ASN A 98 12.36 -7.17 -6.06
CA ASN A 98 12.44 -8.01 -4.86
C ASN A 98 11.06 -8.23 -4.21
N VAL A 99 10.22 -7.19 -4.18
CA VAL A 99 8.85 -7.30 -3.67
C VAL A 99 8.00 -8.19 -4.57
N ILE A 100 8.11 -8.04 -5.90
CA ILE A 100 7.40 -8.90 -6.85
C ILE A 100 7.83 -10.36 -6.66
N ASP A 101 9.12 -10.64 -6.53
CA ASP A 101 9.62 -11.99 -6.29
C ASP A 101 9.03 -12.60 -5.02
N LEU A 102 8.94 -11.81 -3.94
CA LEU A 102 8.33 -12.25 -2.69
C LEU A 102 6.84 -12.58 -2.87
N VAL A 103 6.09 -11.71 -3.56
CA VAL A 103 4.66 -11.95 -3.82
C VAL A 103 4.47 -13.23 -4.64
N LEU A 104 5.25 -13.39 -5.71
CA LEU A 104 5.18 -14.59 -6.55
C LEU A 104 5.54 -15.87 -5.78
N TYR A 105 6.53 -15.78 -4.90
CA TYR A 105 6.90 -16.90 -4.02
C TYR A 105 5.76 -17.27 -3.06
N VAL A 106 5.13 -16.28 -2.44
CA VAL A 106 3.99 -16.52 -1.52
C VAL A 106 2.80 -17.10 -2.28
N PHE A 107 2.44 -16.54 -3.43
CA PHE A 107 1.33 -17.03 -4.26
C PHE A 107 1.58 -18.47 -4.72
N GLY A 108 2.77 -18.77 -5.22
CA GLY A 108 3.14 -20.12 -5.61
C GLY A 108 3.08 -21.12 -4.44
N SER A 109 3.52 -20.70 -3.25
CA SER A 109 3.47 -21.51 -2.04
C SER A 109 2.04 -21.82 -1.57
N LEU A 110 1.09 -20.93 -1.87
CA LEU A 110 -0.34 -21.08 -1.54
C LEU A 110 -1.15 -21.67 -2.70
N GLY A 111 -0.53 -21.96 -3.85
CA GLY A 111 -1.20 -22.54 -5.01
C GLY A 111 -2.03 -21.53 -5.82
N PHE A 112 -1.77 -20.22 -5.69
CA PHE A 112 -2.38 -19.21 -6.56
C PHE A 112 -1.59 -19.10 -7.86
N GLU A 113 -1.98 -19.87 -8.87
CA GLU A 113 -1.32 -19.89 -10.17
C GLU A 113 -2.00 -18.94 -11.19
N ASN A 114 -3.29 -18.65 -10.98
CA ASN A 114 -4.11 -17.86 -11.91
C ASN A 114 -4.41 -16.49 -11.29
N PHE A 115 -3.56 -15.52 -11.56
CA PHE A 115 -3.76 -14.12 -11.21
C PHE A 115 -3.52 -13.22 -12.43
N SER A 116 -4.08 -12.03 -12.40
CA SER A 116 -3.75 -10.93 -13.31
C SER A 116 -3.15 -9.79 -12.52
N THR A 117 -2.33 -8.99 -13.17
CA THR A 117 -1.69 -7.84 -12.52
C THR A 117 -2.21 -6.53 -13.11
N GLN A 118 -2.29 -5.52 -12.26
CA GLN A 118 -2.77 -4.19 -12.61
C GLN A 118 -1.76 -3.16 -12.12
N VAL A 119 -1.24 -2.34 -13.03
CA VAL A 119 -0.41 -1.18 -12.69
C VAL A 119 -1.31 0.04 -12.62
N SER A 120 -1.53 0.55 -11.43
CA SER A 120 -2.38 1.70 -11.16
C SER A 120 -1.54 2.98 -11.15
N VAL A 121 -1.81 3.86 -12.12
CA VAL A 121 -1.09 5.13 -12.33
C VAL A 121 -1.98 6.33 -12.08
N ARG A 122 -1.37 7.53 -12.01
CA ARG A 122 -2.09 8.79 -11.83
C ARG A 122 -3.10 9.06 -12.92
N ASP A 123 -4.16 9.79 -12.55
CA ASP A 123 -5.05 10.46 -13.50
C ASP A 123 -4.41 11.79 -13.95
N PRO A 124 -4.01 11.93 -15.21
CA PRO A 124 -3.39 13.16 -15.70
C PRO A 124 -4.34 14.36 -15.72
N GLU A 125 -5.66 14.11 -15.71
CA GLU A 125 -6.67 15.16 -15.69
C GLU A 125 -7.03 15.63 -14.27
N ASN A 126 -6.52 14.93 -13.22
CA ASN A 126 -6.91 15.18 -11.83
C ASN A 126 -5.71 15.07 -10.88
N LEU A 127 -4.66 15.80 -11.17
CA LEU A 127 -3.39 15.75 -10.42
C LEU A 127 -3.51 16.21 -8.96
N ASP A 128 -4.52 17.00 -8.62
CA ASP A 128 -4.77 17.48 -7.25
C ASP A 128 -5.12 16.37 -6.25
N LYS A 129 -5.48 15.18 -6.74
CA LYS A 129 -5.68 13.99 -5.89
C LYS A 129 -4.39 13.49 -5.27
N TYR A 130 -3.24 13.79 -5.88
CA TYR A 130 -1.97 13.16 -5.56
C TYR A 130 -1.04 14.12 -4.85
N ILE A 131 -0.27 13.62 -3.89
CA ILE A 131 0.70 14.40 -3.13
C ILE A 131 2.12 14.12 -3.62
N GLY A 132 3.04 15.07 -3.40
CA GLY A 132 4.45 14.91 -3.70
C GLY A 132 4.89 15.58 -5.00
N ASP A 133 6.15 15.35 -5.37
CA ASP A 133 6.78 15.96 -6.56
C ASP A 133 6.45 15.15 -7.82
N SER A 134 6.02 15.83 -8.88
CA SER A 134 5.61 15.20 -10.14
C SER A 134 6.74 14.38 -10.79
N LYS A 135 8.00 14.81 -10.67
CA LYS A 135 9.14 14.08 -11.24
C LYS A 135 9.43 12.79 -10.48
N LEU A 136 9.15 12.76 -9.18
CA LEU A 136 9.26 11.52 -8.39
C LEU A 136 8.15 10.56 -8.77
N TRP A 137 6.96 11.06 -9.05
CA TRP A 137 5.86 10.25 -9.57
C TRP A 137 6.20 9.62 -10.92
N ASP A 138 6.72 10.40 -11.88
CA ASP A 138 7.12 9.91 -13.19
C ASP A 138 8.15 8.78 -13.06
N LYS A 139 9.12 8.93 -12.17
CA LYS A 139 10.12 7.89 -11.87
C LYS A 139 9.48 6.65 -11.25
N ALA A 140 8.59 6.83 -10.28
CA ALA A 140 7.95 5.71 -9.59
C ALA A 140 7.04 4.90 -10.53
N GLU A 141 6.25 5.57 -11.37
CA GLU A 141 5.41 4.93 -12.38
C GLU A 141 6.26 4.16 -13.40
N GLN A 142 7.35 4.75 -13.88
CA GLN A 142 8.26 4.06 -14.80
C GLN A 142 8.96 2.87 -14.13
N ALA A 143 9.39 3.00 -12.88
CA ALA A 143 10.07 1.93 -12.15
C ALA A 143 9.16 0.73 -11.93
N ILE A 144 7.89 0.95 -11.55
CA ILE A 144 6.94 -0.14 -11.32
C ILE A 144 6.57 -0.87 -12.63
N ILE A 145 6.44 -0.13 -13.75
CA ILE A 145 6.20 -0.71 -15.08
C ILE A 145 7.41 -1.54 -15.49
N SER A 146 8.62 -0.96 -15.41
CA SER A 146 9.86 -1.66 -15.76
C SER A 146 10.06 -2.93 -14.93
N ALA A 147 9.73 -2.89 -13.64
CA ALA A 147 9.82 -4.07 -12.77
C ALA A 147 8.82 -5.16 -13.17
N ALA A 148 7.57 -4.79 -13.50
CA ALA A 148 6.56 -5.73 -13.98
C ALA A 148 7.01 -6.41 -15.31
N GLU A 149 7.55 -5.62 -16.25
CA GLU A 149 8.09 -6.12 -17.51
C GLU A 149 9.28 -7.05 -17.30
N ALA A 150 10.23 -6.66 -16.45
CA ALA A 150 11.42 -7.46 -16.12
C ALA A 150 11.07 -8.83 -15.52
N LYS A 151 9.96 -8.91 -14.79
CA LYS A 151 9.43 -10.15 -14.21
C LYS A 151 8.50 -10.91 -15.15
N GLY A 152 8.25 -10.40 -16.37
CA GLY A 152 7.37 -11.04 -17.35
C GLY A 152 5.92 -11.14 -16.90
N LEU A 153 5.46 -10.19 -16.10
CA LEU A 153 4.07 -10.15 -15.65
C LEU A 153 3.18 -9.69 -16.82
N ASP A 154 2.05 -10.38 -16.98
CA ASP A 154 0.96 -9.92 -17.84
C ASP A 154 0.14 -8.89 -17.05
N TYR A 155 0.24 -7.61 -17.45
CA TYR A 155 -0.38 -6.51 -16.71
C TYR A 155 -1.21 -5.59 -17.59
N VAL A 156 -2.19 -4.93 -16.99
CA VAL A 156 -2.93 -3.82 -17.55
C VAL A 156 -2.60 -2.53 -16.83
N ILE A 157 -2.61 -1.41 -17.54
CA ILE A 157 -2.44 -0.08 -16.92
C ILE A 157 -3.83 0.50 -16.65
N GLU A 158 -4.08 0.84 -15.40
CA GLU A 158 -5.32 1.49 -14.95
C GLU A 158 -5.02 2.93 -14.51
N THR A 159 -5.53 3.86 -15.31
CA THR A 159 -5.34 5.30 -15.07
C THR A 159 -6.34 5.80 -14.03
N GLY A 160 -5.84 6.54 -13.03
CA GLY A 160 -6.66 7.12 -11.98
C GLY A 160 -6.82 6.26 -10.72
N GLU A 161 -6.33 5.01 -10.75
CA GLU A 161 -6.44 4.05 -9.66
C GLU A 161 -5.23 4.05 -8.72
N ALA A 162 -4.23 4.90 -8.98
CA ALA A 162 -3.10 5.08 -8.08
C ALA A 162 -3.56 5.55 -6.69
N ALA A 163 -2.82 5.14 -5.65
CA ALA A 163 -3.00 5.71 -4.33
C ALA A 163 -2.62 7.21 -4.34
N PHE A 164 -3.15 7.99 -3.39
CA PHE A 164 -2.85 9.43 -3.36
C PHE A 164 -1.36 9.74 -3.14
N TYR A 165 -0.58 8.78 -2.66
CA TYR A 165 0.84 8.90 -2.34
C TYR A 165 1.79 8.19 -3.31
N GLY A 166 1.29 7.34 -4.22
CA GLY A 166 2.15 6.60 -5.14
C GLY A 166 1.40 5.65 -6.08
N PRO A 167 2.05 5.22 -7.18
CA PRO A 167 1.52 4.18 -8.04
C PRO A 167 1.46 2.84 -7.31
N LYS A 168 0.66 1.91 -7.82
CA LYS A 168 0.49 0.57 -7.23
C LYS A 168 0.66 -0.52 -8.28
N LEU A 169 1.12 -1.67 -7.85
CA LEU A 169 1.01 -2.93 -8.57
C LEU A 169 0.07 -3.83 -7.79
N ASP A 170 -1.11 -4.06 -8.31
CA ASP A 170 -2.16 -4.84 -7.67
C ASP A 170 -2.21 -6.25 -8.28
N PHE A 171 -2.31 -7.27 -7.44
CA PHE A 171 -2.46 -8.66 -7.83
C PHE A 171 -3.90 -9.12 -7.63
N MET A 172 -4.56 -9.45 -8.73
CA MET A 172 -5.97 -9.81 -8.78
C MET A 172 -6.14 -11.30 -8.96
N VAL A 173 -6.80 -11.97 -8.04
CA VAL A 173 -7.06 -13.42 -8.08
C VAL A 173 -8.54 -13.67 -8.29
N LYS A 174 -8.89 -14.71 -9.03
CA LYS A 174 -10.27 -15.14 -9.22
C LYS A 174 -10.63 -16.23 -8.22
N ASP A 175 -11.79 -16.07 -7.58
CA ASP A 175 -12.37 -17.13 -6.76
C ASP A 175 -13.01 -18.24 -7.61
N ALA A 176 -13.50 -19.29 -6.96
CA ALA A 176 -14.15 -20.42 -7.62
C ALA A 176 -15.43 -20.05 -8.43
N LEU A 177 -15.99 -18.87 -8.17
CA LEU A 177 -17.15 -18.32 -8.89
C LEU A 177 -16.75 -17.36 -10.00
N GLY A 178 -15.45 -17.14 -10.23
CA GLY A 178 -14.91 -16.24 -11.25
C GLY A 178 -14.89 -14.76 -10.84
N ARG A 179 -15.18 -14.41 -9.57
CA ARG A 179 -15.11 -13.04 -9.07
C ARG A 179 -13.67 -12.67 -8.80
N GLN A 180 -13.28 -11.45 -9.15
CA GLN A 180 -11.93 -10.93 -8.90
C GLN A 180 -11.81 -10.35 -7.49
N TRP A 181 -10.69 -10.63 -6.84
CA TRP A 181 -10.31 -10.12 -5.54
C TRP A 181 -8.87 -9.63 -5.58
N GLN A 182 -8.61 -8.45 -5.05
CA GLN A 182 -7.26 -7.97 -4.83
C GLN A 182 -6.67 -8.66 -3.61
N LEU A 183 -5.52 -9.34 -3.77
CA LEU A 183 -4.81 -10.01 -2.68
C LEU A 183 -3.51 -9.30 -2.29
N GLY A 184 -2.90 -8.52 -3.17
CA GLY A 184 -1.67 -7.80 -2.95
C GLY A 184 -1.60 -6.50 -3.72
#